data_a0a2c62ecb8cfe0bd045f65baf21d214
#
_entry.id   a0a2c62ecb8cfe0bd045f65baf21d214
#
_cell.length_a   1.000
_cell.length_b   1.000
_cell.length_c   1.000
_cell.angle_alpha   90.00
_cell.angle_beta   90.00
_cell.angle_gamma   90.00
#
_symmetry.space_group_name_H-M   'P 1'
#
loop_
_entity.id
_entity.type
_entity.pdbx_description
1 polymer ?
#
loop_
_entity_poly.entity_id
_entity_poly.type
_entity_poly.pdbx_seq_one_letter_code
_entity_poly.pdbx_strand_id
1 'polypeptide(L)'
;MKLTTKNNVPKIITGLAALVVLSLLGLVGLPWMAHAVDEGSDPAMQAAEGETASGDVCCKAGDTTPPGELVKLVAPGGLHSPYPDYAKLAKDDPDLVKQFRLPGCNECHGGTGGGGFCPALSQGVWFWGNTDDVLFRLITLGSAELEKQGFTRLQWGSVHGPMPPMAVSIKSSDQLWKIIAFIRSINPAGANPPEKVVEPKMHPVGEKPKG
;
A
#
# COMPACT_ATOMS: atom_id res chain seq x y z
N MET A 1 13.56 -47.14 25.85
CA MET A 1 12.66 -46.90 26.97
C MET A 1 11.59 -45.91 26.49
N LYS A 2 10.37 -46.42 26.24
CA LYS A 2 9.24 -45.68 25.67
C LYS A 2 8.48 -45.00 26.81
N LEU A 3 8.16 -43.74 26.72
CA LEU A 3 7.13 -43.10 27.53
C LEU A 3 6.21 -42.27 26.61
N THR A 4 5.07 -42.88 26.37
CA THR A 4 3.87 -42.26 25.79
C THR A 4 3.07 -41.61 26.88
N THR A 5 2.75 -40.33 26.76
CA THR A 5 1.70 -39.70 27.56
C THR A 5 0.58 -39.20 26.65
N LYS A 6 -0.55 -39.87 26.75
CA LYS A 6 -1.85 -39.44 26.25
C LYS A 6 -2.41 -38.39 27.22
N ASN A 7 -2.81 -37.23 26.72
CA ASN A 7 -3.68 -36.33 27.47
C ASN A 7 -5.06 -36.28 26.80
N ASN A 8 -6.02 -36.85 27.51
CA ASN A 8 -7.45 -36.74 27.26
C ASN A 8 -7.93 -35.34 27.66
N VAL A 9 -8.72 -34.72 26.82
CA VAL A 9 -9.52 -33.52 27.15
C VAL A 9 -10.99 -33.91 27.14
N PRO A 10 -11.75 -33.68 28.24
CA PRO A 10 -13.17 -34.00 28.27
C PRO A 10 -14.01 -32.91 27.58
N LYS A 11 -14.99 -33.39 26.80
CA LYS A 11 -16.10 -32.60 26.25
C LYS A 11 -17.06 -32.26 27.40
N ILE A 12 -17.40 -30.99 27.54
CA ILE A 12 -18.56 -30.57 28.35
C ILE A 12 -19.64 -30.04 27.38
N ILE A 13 -20.73 -30.77 27.39
CA ILE A 13 -22.03 -30.45 26.76
C ILE A 13 -22.95 -29.95 27.86
N THR A 14 -23.85 -29.07 27.57
CA THR A 14 -25.10 -28.63 28.21
C THR A 14 -25.14 -27.11 28.34
N GLY A 15 -26.22 -26.41 28.07
CA GLY A 15 -27.57 -26.78 27.74
C GLY A 15 -28.44 -25.52 27.55
N LEU A 16 -29.58 -25.72 26.96
CA LEU A 16 -30.69 -24.81 26.65
C LEU A 16 -31.04 -23.79 27.73
N ALA A 17 -31.49 -22.61 27.32
CA ALA A 17 -32.76 -22.03 27.79
C ALA A 17 -33.23 -20.90 26.86
N ALA A 18 -34.37 -21.12 26.28
CA ALA A 18 -35.19 -20.13 25.58
C ALA A 18 -35.97 -19.30 26.61
N LEU A 19 -36.16 -18.01 26.33
CA LEU A 19 -37.24 -17.23 26.89
C LEU A 19 -37.72 -16.19 25.87
N VAL A 20 -38.92 -16.48 25.37
CA VAL A 20 -39.78 -15.58 24.60
C VAL A 20 -40.47 -14.64 25.57
N VAL A 21 -40.44 -13.35 25.33
CA VAL A 21 -41.41 -12.41 25.90
C VAL A 21 -41.95 -11.52 24.77
N LEU A 22 -43.18 -11.81 24.39
CA LEU A 22 -44.05 -10.89 23.66
C LEU A 22 -44.49 -9.78 24.62
N SER A 23 -44.48 -8.55 24.15
CA SER A 23 -45.36 -7.49 24.69
C SER A 23 -45.80 -6.57 23.56
N LEU A 24 -47.07 -6.68 23.26
CA LEU A 24 -47.91 -5.82 22.44
C LEU A 24 -48.29 -4.55 23.20
N LEU A 25 -48.72 -3.53 22.46
CA LEU A 25 -49.38 -2.25 22.79
C LEU A 25 -48.44 -1.05 22.69
N GLY A 26 -48.71 0.00 21.96
CA GLY A 26 -49.94 0.63 21.56
C GLY A 26 -49.70 1.75 20.54
N LEU A 27 -50.67 1.91 19.73
CA LEU A 27 -50.93 3.02 18.79
C LEU A 27 -51.02 4.37 19.52
N VAL A 28 -50.30 5.39 19.04
CA VAL A 28 -50.87 6.77 18.94
C VAL A 28 -50.21 7.43 17.73
N GLY A 29 -51.00 7.71 16.73
CA GLY A 29 -50.62 8.49 15.56
C GLY A 29 -50.68 10.00 15.87
N LEU A 30 -49.68 10.69 15.37
CA LEU A 30 -49.76 12.15 15.16
C LEU A 30 -49.22 12.41 13.74
N PRO A 31 -50.00 13.09 12.90
CA PRO A 31 -49.50 13.52 11.59
C PRO A 31 -48.64 14.77 11.78
N TRP A 32 -47.35 14.67 11.62
CA TRP A 32 -46.49 15.82 11.45
C TRP A 32 -46.61 16.29 10.00
N MET A 33 -47.10 17.51 9.85
CA MET A 33 -47.15 18.22 8.58
C MET A 33 -45.72 18.37 8.02
N ALA A 34 -45.53 17.75 6.85
CA ALA A 34 -44.35 18.00 6.04
C ALA A 34 -44.44 19.41 5.47
N HIS A 35 -43.56 20.30 5.94
CA HIS A 35 -43.23 21.49 5.22
C HIS A 35 -42.25 21.10 4.10
N ALA A 36 -42.75 21.13 2.90
CA ALA A 36 -41.92 21.09 1.70
C ALA A 36 -41.11 22.40 1.66
N VAL A 37 -39.85 22.34 1.98
CA VAL A 37 -38.89 23.39 1.62
C VAL A 37 -38.39 22.99 0.23
N ASP A 38 -38.85 23.78 -0.74
CA ASP A 38 -38.32 23.81 -2.09
C ASP A 38 -36.91 24.44 -1.99
N GLU A 39 -35.90 23.60 -1.84
CA GLU A 39 -34.50 24.02 -1.99
C GLU A 39 -34.15 23.91 -3.46
N GLY A 40 -34.07 25.10 -4.06
CA GLY A 40 -33.58 25.29 -5.42
C GLY A 40 -32.29 24.52 -5.68
N SER A 41 -32.40 23.65 -6.62
CA SER A 41 -31.28 22.93 -7.21
C SER A 41 -30.36 23.94 -7.92
N ASP A 42 -29.25 24.28 -7.27
CA ASP A 42 -28.13 24.96 -7.92
C ASP A 42 -27.48 23.99 -8.94
N PRO A 43 -27.50 24.28 -10.22
CA PRO A 43 -26.94 23.43 -11.26
C PRO A 43 -25.41 23.52 -11.38
N ALA A 44 -24.71 24.09 -10.39
CA ALA A 44 -23.28 24.39 -10.49
C ALA A 44 -22.35 23.42 -9.73
N MET A 45 -22.87 22.29 -9.21
CA MET A 45 -22.04 21.34 -8.46
C MET A 45 -22.21 19.89 -8.91
N GLN A 46 -22.49 19.70 -10.19
CA GLN A 46 -22.12 18.44 -10.85
C GLN A 46 -20.67 18.59 -11.27
N ALA A 47 -19.77 18.48 -10.29
CA ALA A 47 -18.40 18.15 -10.56
C ALA A 47 -18.42 16.82 -11.33
N ALA A 48 -17.91 16.85 -12.53
CA ALA A 48 -17.73 15.71 -13.40
C ALA A 48 -17.20 14.54 -12.59
N GLU A 49 -18.04 13.57 -12.31
CA GLU A 49 -17.58 12.20 -12.10
C GLU A 49 -16.97 11.79 -13.42
N GLY A 50 -15.71 12.15 -13.57
CA GLY A 50 -14.86 11.63 -14.62
C GLY A 50 -14.87 10.14 -14.46
N GLU A 51 -15.62 9.49 -15.31
CA GLU A 51 -15.58 8.07 -15.59
C GLU A 51 -14.12 7.71 -15.83
N THR A 52 -13.44 7.30 -14.74
CA THR A 52 -12.10 6.76 -14.82
C THR A 52 -12.22 5.43 -15.54
N ALA A 53 -12.01 5.45 -16.84
CA ALA A 53 -11.71 4.29 -17.66
C ALA A 53 -10.39 3.66 -17.19
N SER A 54 -10.32 3.23 -15.92
CA SER A 54 -9.13 2.70 -15.27
C SER A 54 -9.23 1.20 -15.01
N GLY A 55 -10.35 0.56 -15.32
CA GLY A 55 -10.57 -0.83 -14.93
C GLY A 55 -9.72 -1.87 -15.67
N ASP A 56 -9.17 -1.56 -16.85
CA ASP A 56 -8.57 -2.58 -17.72
C ASP A 56 -7.07 -2.40 -18.06
N VAL A 57 -6.48 -1.27 -17.74
CA VAL A 57 -5.11 -0.94 -18.17
C VAL A 57 -4.06 -1.36 -17.17
N CYS A 58 -4.41 -1.53 -15.89
CA CYS A 58 -3.45 -1.69 -14.80
C CYS A 58 -3.50 -3.06 -14.12
N CYS A 59 -2.30 -3.47 -13.77
CA CYS A 59 -2.02 -4.22 -12.55
C CYS A 59 -2.45 -5.68 -12.59
N LYS A 60 -2.06 -6.37 -13.66
CA LYS A 60 -2.25 -7.83 -13.81
C LYS A 60 -0.95 -8.58 -13.48
N ALA A 61 -1.09 -9.72 -12.84
CA ALA A 61 0.02 -10.66 -12.72
C ALA A 61 0.48 -11.10 -14.11
N GLY A 62 1.80 -11.11 -14.34
CA GLY A 62 2.37 -11.42 -15.64
C GLY A 62 2.34 -10.26 -16.65
N ASP A 63 2.03 -9.03 -16.23
CA ASP A 63 2.03 -7.85 -17.09
C ASP A 63 3.43 -7.57 -17.64
N THR A 64 3.58 -7.63 -18.96
CA THR A 64 4.84 -7.41 -19.66
C THR A 64 5.09 -5.95 -20.04
N THR A 65 4.13 -5.05 -19.80
CA THR A 65 4.28 -3.62 -20.07
C THR A 65 5.50 -3.08 -19.31
N PRO A 66 6.41 -2.33 -19.96
CA PRO A 66 7.51 -1.68 -19.26
C PRO A 66 7.00 -0.72 -18.18
N PRO A 67 7.61 -0.68 -16.98
CA PRO A 67 7.15 0.20 -15.90
C PRO A 67 7.05 1.68 -16.31
N GLY A 68 8.01 2.16 -17.10
CA GLY A 68 8.02 3.53 -17.60
C GLY A 68 6.85 3.88 -18.52
N GLU A 69 6.27 2.91 -19.20
CA GLU A 69 5.04 3.11 -20.00
C GLU A 69 3.81 3.06 -19.10
N LEU A 70 3.75 2.12 -18.17
CA LEU A 70 2.58 1.98 -17.29
C LEU A 70 2.33 3.23 -16.45
N VAL A 71 3.39 3.88 -15.92
CA VAL A 71 3.23 5.14 -15.15
C VAL A 71 2.72 6.33 -15.97
N LYS A 72 2.82 6.26 -17.29
CA LYS A 72 2.23 7.29 -18.18
C LYS A 72 0.75 7.05 -18.46
N LEU A 73 0.34 5.78 -18.45
CA LEU A 73 -1.02 5.36 -18.75
C LEU A 73 -1.95 5.45 -17.54
N VAL A 74 -1.41 5.31 -16.33
CA VAL A 74 -2.18 5.28 -15.10
C VAL A 74 -1.95 6.55 -14.30
N ALA A 75 -3.03 7.24 -13.94
CA ALA A 75 -2.98 8.45 -13.11
C ALA A 75 -2.40 8.16 -11.71
N PRO A 76 -1.81 9.16 -11.02
CA PRO A 76 -1.38 9.01 -9.64
C PRO A 76 -2.48 8.46 -8.73
N GLY A 77 -2.13 7.46 -7.91
CA GLY A 77 -3.06 6.74 -7.03
C GLY A 77 -3.72 5.52 -7.67
N GLY A 78 -3.56 5.30 -8.98
CA GLY A 78 -4.23 4.23 -9.70
C GLY A 78 -3.46 2.91 -9.81
N LEU A 79 -2.19 2.86 -9.39
CA LEU A 79 -1.37 1.66 -9.47
C LEU A 79 -1.55 0.81 -8.19
N HIS A 80 -1.97 -0.44 -8.38
CA HIS A 80 -2.20 -1.41 -7.30
C HIS A 80 -1.50 -2.72 -7.58
N SER A 81 -0.89 -3.32 -6.56
CA SER A 81 -0.20 -4.59 -6.72
C SER A 81 -1.18 -5.73 -7.05
N PRO A 82 -0.90 -6.53 -8.09
CA PRO A 82 -1.65 -7.76 -8.34
C PRO A 82 -1.31 -8.86 -7.32
N TYR A 83 -0.39 -8.59 -6.39
CA TYR A 83 0.07 -9.51 -5.34
C TYR A 83 -0.26 -8.96 -3.94
N PRO A 84 -1.54 -8.95 -3.53
CA PRO A 84 -1.94 -8.37 -2.23
C PRO A 84 -1.38 -9.17 -1.05
N ASP A 85 -1.22 -10.48 -1.19
CA ASP A 85 -0.56 -11.35 -0.22
C ASP A 85 0.92 -11.53 -0.56
N TYR A 86 1.69 -10.47 -0.33
CA TYR A 86 3.14 -10.49 -0.59
C TYR A 86 3.90 -11.45 0.32
N ALA A 87 3.39 -11.75 1.52
CA ALA A 87 4.00 -12.71 2.44
C ALA A 87 3.87 -14.13 1.89
N LYS A 88 2.70 -14.46 1.35
CA LYS A 88 2.49 -15.73 0.65
C LYS A 88 3.36 -15.83 -0.59
N LEU A 89 3.39 -14.78 -1.42
CA LEU A 89 4.23 -14.77 -2.62
C LEU A 89 5.71 -14.99 -2.26
N ALA A 90 6.22 -14.33 -1.21
CA ALA A 90 7.61 -14.49 -0.78
C ALA A 90 7.94 -15.90 -0.29
N LYS A 91 6.95 -16.61 0.24
CA LYS A 91 7.09 -18.01 0.66
C LYS A 91 7.03 -18.99 -0.52
N ASP A 92 6.15 -18.70 -1.48
CA ASP A 92 5.88 -19.61 -2.62
C ASP A 92 6.90 -19.43 -3.76
N ASP A 93 7.48 -18.23 -3.89
CA ASP A 93 8.49 -17.89 -4.90
C ASP A 93 9.87 -17.66 -4.27
N PRO A 94 10.71 -18.70 -4.19
CA PRO A 94 12.07 -18.60 -3.64
C PRO A 94 12.98 -17.68 -4.47
N ASP A 95 12.64 -17.43 -5.73
CA ASP A 95 13.38 -16.55 -6.63
C ASP A 95 13.01 -15.06 -6.49
N LEU A 96 12.09 -14.73 -5.58
CA LEU A 96 11.63 -13.34 -5.42
C LEU A 96 12.79 -12.38 -5.10
N VAL A 97 13.75 -12.80 -4.27
CA VAL A 97 14.97 -12.02 -4.01
C VAL A 97 15.83 -11.82 -5.26
N LYS A 98 15.76 -12.73 -6.21
CA LYS A 98 16.47 -12.62 -7.49
C LYS A 98 15.88 -11.50 -8.35
N GLN A 99 14.56 -11.32 -8.33
CA GLN A 99 13.91 -10.18 -9.02
C GLN A 99 14.43 -8.84 -8.49
N PHE A 100 14.69 -8.72 -7.19
CA PHE A 100 15.30 -7.54 -6.57
C PHE A 100 16.77 -7.34 -6.98
N ARG A 101 17.53 -8.41 -7.14
CA ARG A 101 18.96 -8.35 -7.48
C ARG A 101 19.24 -8.07 -8.95
N LEU A 102 18.43 -8.64 -9.85
CA LEU A 102 18.66 -8.56 -11.30
C LEU A 102 18.79 -7.13 -11.83
N PRO A 103 17.97 -6.15 -11.43
CA PRO A 103 18.13 -4.77 -11.87
C PRO A 103 19.18 -3.97 -11.10
N GLY A 104 19.87 -4.56 -10.12
CA GLY A 104 20.94 -3.90 -9.36
C GLY A 104 20.50 -3.19 -8.07
N CYS A 105 19.28 -3.43 -7.58
CA CYS A 105 18.79 -2.81 -6.32
C CYS A 105 19.69 -3.15 -5.12
N ASN A 106 20.27 -4.35 -5.12
CA ASN A 106 21.16 -4.85 -4.09
C ASN A 106 22.49 -4.09 -3.98
N GLU A 107 22.93 -3.42 -5.02
CA GLU A 107 24.20 -2.65 -5.02
C GLU A 107 24.13 -1.47 -4.06
N CYS A 108 22.98 -0.84 -3.97
CA CYS A 108 22.73 0.27 -3.06
C CYS A 108 22.08 -0.17 -1.75
N HIS A 109 21.04 -1.02 -1.82
CA HIS A 109 20.21 -1.39 -0.67
C HIS A 109 20.68 -2.65 0.07
N GLY A 110 21.85 -3.21 -0.32
CA GLY A 110 22.40 -4.45 0.24
C GLY A 110 21.75 -5.72 -0.33
N GLY A 111 22.46 -6.83 -0.21
CA GLY A 111 22.13 -8.10 -0.90
C GLY A 111 20.72 -8.64 -0.71
N THR A 112 20.11 -8.32 0.42
CA THR A 112 18.73 -8.71 0.80
C THR A 112 17.89 -7.52 1.28
N GLY A 113 18.27 -6.29 0.89
CA GLY A 113 17.55 -5.07 1.30
C GLY A 113 17.85 -4.60 2.73
N GLY A 114 18.89 -5.14 3.38
CA GLY A 114 19.27 -4.79 4.75
C GLY A 114 20.03 -3.46 4.89
N GLY A 115 20.21 -2.72 3.80
CA GLY A 115 20.95 -1.46 3.77
C GLY A 115 22.39 -1.62 3.29
N GLY A 116 22.95 -0.50 2.91
CA GLY A 116 24.31 -0.35 2.41
C GLY A 116 24.59 1.13 2.21
N PHE A 117 24.97 1.53 1.01
CA PHE A 117 25.07 2.94 0.63
C PHE A 117 23.70 3.66 0.68
N CYS A 118 22.62 2.96 0.38
CA CYS A 118 21.24 3.44 0.49
C CYS A 118 20.55 2.87 1.73
N PRO A 119 19.45 3.48 2.19
CA PRO A 119 18.71 3.04 3.38
C PRO A 119 18.30 1.57 3.32
N ALA A 120 18.28 0.92 4.48
CA ALA A 120 17.71 -0.42 4.62
C ALA A 120 16.22 -0.40 4.27
N LEU A 121 15.78 -1.33 3.44
CA LEU A 121 14.39 -1.51 3.07
C LEU A 121 13.60 -2.30 4.13
N SER A 122 14.31 -2.93 5.08
CA SER A 122 13.75 -3.71 6.19
C SER A 122 13.56 -2.92 7.49
N GLN A 123 13.83 -1.62 7.49
CA GLN A 123 13.86 -0.82 8.74
C GLN A 123 12.50 -0.28 9.21
N GLY A 124 11.42 -0.53 8.50
CA GLY A 124 10.09 -0.03 8.84
C GLY A 124 9.84 1.44 8.47
N VAL A 125 10.75 2.09 7.76
CA VAL A 125 10.64 3.51 7.37
C VAL A 125 10.44 3.63 5.86
N TRP A 126 9.38 4.32 5.47
CA TRP A 126 9.02 4.59 4.09
C TRP A 126 9.17 6.08 3.81
N PHE A 127 10.26 6.48 3.21
CA PHE A 127 10.61 7.90 3.02
C PHE A 127 9.64 8.67 2.12
N TRP A 128 8.96 7.98 1.20
CA TRP A 128 8.01 8.56 0.26
C TRP A 128 6.57 8.09 0.48
N GLY A 129 6.36 7.22 1.45
CA GLY A 129 5.11 6.52 1.67
C GLY A 129 5.18 5.05 1.25
N ASN A 130 4.17 4.30 1.64
CA ASN A 130 4.12 2.85 1.49
C ASN A 130 2.98 2.36 0.58
N THR A 131 2.32 3.25 -0.15
CA THR A 131 1.29 2.82 -1.11
C THR A 131 1.94 2.15 -2.32
N ASP A 132 1.20 1.28 -2.97
CA ASP A 132 1.66 0.58 -4.16
C ASP A 132 2.05 1.56 -5.26
N ASP A 133 1.20 2.56 -5.50
CA ASP A 133 1.42 3.60 -6.51
C ASP A 133 2.73 4.36 -6.26
N VAL A 134 2.95 4.81 -5.02
CA VAL A 134 4.16 5.56 -4.67
C VAL A 134 5.42 4.70 -4.85
N LEU A 135 5.39 3.46 -4.39
CA LEU A 135 6.55 2.56 -4.52
C LEU A 135 6.85 2.24 -5.99
N PHE A 136 5.82 1.97 -6.76
CA PHE A 136 5.97 1.68 -8.19
C PHE A 136 6.57 2.89 -8.94
N ARG A 137 6.02 4.09 -8.72
CA ARG A 137 6.52 5.34 -9.34
C ARG A 137 7.92 5.69 -8.87
N LEU A 138 8.19 5.59 -7.58
CA LEU A 138 9.52 5.88 -7.02
C LEU A 138 10.60 5.02 -7.67
N ILE A 139 10.37 3.72 -7.77
CA ILE A 139 11.34 2.79 -8.37
C ILE A 139 11.45 3.05 -9.88
N THR A 140 10.34 3.31 -10.55
CA THR A 140 10.32 3.55 -11.99
C THR A 140 11.02 4.85 -12.38
N LEU A 141 10.65 5.95 -11.72
CA LEU A 141 11.01 7.32 -12.11
C LEU A 141 12.24 7.86 -11.39
N GLY A 142 12.58 7.25 -10.25
CA GLY A 142 13.55 7.81 -9.32
C GLY A 142 13.00 8.98 -8.51
N SER A 143 13.69 9.31 -7.42
CA SER A 143 13.17 10.30 -6.46
C SER A 143 13.11 11.73 -7.03
N ALA A 144 14.06 12.12 -7.87
CA ALA A 144 14.09 13.47 -8.44
C ALA A 144 12.91 13.75 -9.40
N GLU A 145 12.52 12.75 -10.18
CA GLU A 145 11.38 12.90 -11.09
C GLU A 145 10.05 12.78 -10.33
N LEU A 146 10.02 11.94 -9.30
CA LEU A 146 8.86 11.81 -8.42
C LEU A 146 8.53 13.16 -7.73
N GLU A 147 9.55 13.88 -7.25
CA GLU A 147 9.39 15.24 -6.69
C GLU A 147 8.81 16.22 -7.71
N LYS A 148 9.30 16.21 -8.95
CA LYS A 148 8.77 17.09 -10.00
C LYS A 148 7.28 16.81 -10.30
N GLN A 149 6.83 15.58 -10.10
CA GLN A 149 5.44 15.19 -10.24
C GLN A 149 4.57 15.55 -9.02
N GLY A 150 5.13 16.28 -8.04
CA GLY A 150 4.39 16.79 -6.88
C GLY A 150 4.35 15.83 -5.70
N PHE A 151 5.01 14.69 -5.75
CA PHE A 151 5.16 13.82 -4.59
C PHE A 151 6.16 14.41 -3.61
N THR A 152 5.87 14.29 -2.32
CA THR A 152 6.72 14.82 -1.25
C THR A 152 7.23 13.70 -0.36
N ARG A 153 8.44 13.89 0.17
CA ARG A 153 8.98 12.97 1.17
C ARG A 153 8.20 13.11 2.48
N LEU A 154 7.79 11.97 3.03
CA LEU A 154 7.12 11.89 4.34
C LEU A 154 8.11 11.80 5.49
N GLN A 155 9.33 11.34 5.20
CA GLN A 155 10.37 11.11 6.19
C GLN A 155 11.69 11.73 5.74
N TRP A 156 12.44 12.25 6.71
CA TRP A 156 13.79 12.76 6.53
C TRP A 156 14.75 11.91 7.34
N GLY A 157 15.81 11.45 6.73
CA GLY A 157 16.82 10.64 7.36
C GLY A 157 18.10 10.70 6.57
N SER A 158 19.13 9.98 7.02
CA SER A 158 20.39 9.88 6.32
C SER A 158 20.17 9.18 4.97
N VAL A 159 20.15 9.99 3.91
CA VAL A 159 20.08 9.53 2.53
C VAL A 159 21.28 10.12 1.82
N HIS A 160 22.13 9.27 1.27
CA HIS A 160 23.38 9.69 0.65
C HIS A 160 23.22 10.29 -0.76
N GLY A 161 22.06 10.06 -1.38
CA GLY A 161 21.74 10.61 -2.69
C GLY A 161 20.32 10.29 -3.15
N PRO A 162 19.91 10.85 -4.29
CA PRO A 162 18.62 10.52 -4.88
C PRO A 162 18.59 9.08 -5.37
N MET A 163 17.44 8.42 -5.27
CA MET A 163 17.22 7.14 -5.93
C MET A 163 17.17 7.37 -7.45
N PRO A 164 17.99 6.67 -8.24
CA PRO A 164 17.92 6.79 -9.70
C PRO A 164 16.67 6.13 -10.27
N PRO A 165 16.27 6.50 -11.50
CA PRO A 165 15.20 5.79 -12.20
C PRO A 165 15.65 4.38 -12.60
N MET A 166 14.85 3.37 -12.23
CA MET A 166 15.16 1.95 -12.50
C MET A 166 14.39 1.37 -13.68
N ALA A 167 13.54 2.15 -14.34
CA ALA A 167 12.72 1.69 -15.47
C ALA A 167 13.51 1.03 -16.60
N VAL A 168 14.76 1.45 -16.81
CA VAL A 168 15.63 0.89 -17.86
C VAL A 168 16.12 -0.52 -17.50
N SER A 169 16.32 -0.78 -16.22
CA SER A 169 16.84 -2.07 -15.73
C SER A 169 15.74 -3.09 -15.42
N ILE A 170 14.50 -2.63 -15.28
CA ILE A 170 13.34 -3.47 -14.97
C ILE A 170 12.54 -3.68 -16.25
N LYS A 171 12.42 -4.94 -16.69
CA LYS A 171 11.89 -5.28 -18.01
C LYS A 171 10.37 -5.22 -18.12
N SER A 172 9.66 -5.45 -17.02
CA SER A 172 8.20 -5.56 -17.02
C SER A 172 7.59 -5.05 -15.71
N SER A 173 6.34 -4.64 -15.78
CA SER A 173 5.58 -4.23 -14.60
C SER A 173 5.37 -5.38 -13.62
N ASP A 174 5.20 -6.61 -14.10
CA ASP A 174 5.16 -7.79 -13.25
C ASP A 174 6.45 -7.98 -12.44
N GLN A 175 7.61 -7.80 -13.09
CA GLN A 175 8.90 -7.85 -12.39
C GLN A 175 8.97 -6.79 -11.29
N LEU A 176 8.53 -5.56 -11.56
CA LEU A 176 8.52 -4.50 -10.56
C LEU A 176 7.56 -4.80 -9.40
N TRP A 177 6.38 -5.34 -9.68
CA TRP A 177 5.45 -5.77 -8.63
C TRP A 177 6.03 -6.88 -7.75
N LYS A 178 6.78 -7.80 -8.31
CA LYS A 178 7.51 -8.83 -7.55
C LYS A 178 8.62 -8.23 -6.69
N ILE A 179 9.33 -7.23 -7.19
CA ILE A 179 10.32 -6.48 -6.40
C ILE A 179 9.64 -5.77 -5.22
N ILE A 180 8.50 -5.10 -5.45
CA ILE A 180 7.74 -4.44 -4.39
C ILE A 180 7.23 -5.48 -3.36
N ALA A 181 6.74 -6.62 -3.81
CA ALA A 181 6.33 -7.70 -2.92
C ALA A 181 7.49 -8.22 -2.05
N PHE A 182 8.69 -8.39 -2.63
CA PHE A 182 9.90 -8.71 -1.88
C PHE A 182 10.20 -7.65 -0.82
N ILE A 183 10.23 -6.37 -1.19
CA ILE A 183 10.49 -5.26 -0.26
C ILE A 183 9.48 -5.27 0.89
N ARG A 184 8.20 -5.48 0.61
CA ARG A 184 7.16 -5.59 1.63
C ARG A 184 7.34 -6.80 2.54
N SER A 185 7.78 -7.93 2.00
CA SER A 185 7.98 -9.16 2.78
C SER A 185 9.10 -9.04 3.80
N ILE A 186 10.12 -8.24 3.52
CA ILE A 186 11.25 -7.96 4.44
C ILE A 186 10.99 -6.77 5.37
N ASN A 187 9.90 -6.03 5.16
CA ASN A 187 9.50 -4.88 5.96
C ASN A 187 8.07 -5.08 6.52
N PRO A 188 7.92 -5.94 7.53
CA PRO A 188 6.60 -6.33 8.04
C PRO A 188 5.85 -5.21 8.78
N ALA A 189 6.51 -4.12 9.12
CA ALA A 189 5.89 -3.01 9.86
C ALA A 189 4.79 -2.28 9.07
N GLY A 190 4.70 -2.47 7.75
CA GLY A 190 3.65 -1.94 6.88
C GLY A 190 3.53 -0.40 6.82
N ALA A 191 3.68 0.27 7.94
CA ALA A 191 3.65 1.72 8.11
C ALA A 191 4.87 2.20 8.89
N ASN A 192 5.19 3.49 8.79
CA ASN A 192 6.25 4.10 9.57
C ASN A 192 5.93 4.02 11.07
N PRO A 193 6.78 3.40 11.91
CA PRO A 193 6.57 3.38 13.35
C PRO A 193 6.58 4.81 13.90
N PRO A 194 5.75 5.13 14.90
CA PRO A 194 5.65 6.48 15.47
C PRO A 194 7.00 7.06 15.92
N GLU A 195 7.87 6.24 16.48
CA GLU A 195 9.19 6.65 16.95
C GLU A 195 10.19 7.00 15.83
N LYS A 196 9.86 6.61 14.59
CA LYS A 196 10.66 6.88 13.40
C LYS A 196 10.03 7.92 12.47
N VAL A 197 8.82 8.35 12.81
CA VAL A 197 8.14 9.41 12.08
C VAL A 197 8.73 10.75 12.52
N VAL A 198 9.47 11.38 11.63
CA VAL A 198 9.75 12.80 11.75
C VAL A 198 8.49 13.50 11.28
N GLU A 199 7.83 14.26 12.16
CA GLU A 199 6.60 14.98 11.80
C GLU A 199 6.77 15.67 10.44
N PRO A 200 5.85 15.47 9.50
CA PRO A 200 5.92 16.14 8.23
C PRO A 200 5.73 17.63 8.49
N LYS A 201 6.82 18.36 8.64
CA LYS A 201 6.77 19.80 8.42
C LYS A 201 6.38 19.91 6.96
N MET A 202 5.17 20.39 6.69
CA MET A 202 4.74 20.72 5.34
C MET A 202 5.72 21.77 4.82
N HIS A 203 6.73 21.30 4.11
CA HIS A 203 7.60 22.19 3.39
C HIS A 203 6.99 22.40 2.02
N PRO A 204 6.88 23.64 1.56
CA PRO A 204 6.56 23.92 0.17
C PRO A 204 7.47 23.11 -0.74
N VAL A 205 6.94 22.62 -1.84
CA VAL A 205 7.71 21.87 -2.84
C VAL A 205 9.00 22.65 -3.14
N GLY A 206 10.15 22.05 -2.81
CA GLY A 206 11.46 22.64 -3.07
C GLY A 206 12.20 23.25 -1.85
N GLU A 207 11.58 23.35 -0.68
CA GLU A 207 12.28 23.83 0.51
C GLU A 207 12.82 22.67 1.35
N LYS A 208 14.16 22.58 1.42
CA LYS A 208 14.81 21.63 2.33
C LYS A 208 14.61 22.08 3.77
N PRO A 209 14.33 21.18 4.73
CA PRO A 209 14.32 21.53 6.13
C PRO A 209 15.66 22.15 6.51
N LYS A 210 15.61 23.30 7.14
CA LYS A 210 16.81 23.90 7.78
C LYS A 210 17.17 23.00 8.95
N GLY A 211 18.32 22.31 8.84
CA GLY A 211 18.87 21.48 9.91
C GLY A 211 19.19 22.25 11.17
#